data_4017252da2bfb66ed246a3c4bbc77140
#
_entry.id   4017252da2bfb66ed246a3c4bbc77140
#
_cell.length_a   1.000
_cell.length_b   1.000
_cell.length_c   1.000
_cell.angle_alpha   90.00
_cell.angle_beta   90.00
_cell.angle_gamma   90.00
#
_symmetry.space_group_name_H-M   'P 1'
#
loop_
_entity.id
_entity.type
_entity.pdbx_description
1 polymer ?
#
loop_
_entity_poly.entity_id
_entity_poly.type
_entity_poly.pdbx_seq_one_letter_code
_entity_poly.pdbx_strand_id
1 'polypeptide(L)'
;HLANAQLGEVGRGKVSASFMYAVARFNAWISACGFDSADEMRASRDEALDYFVNEYRQMLGQNLDEYIANFESYLRPPDQNG
;
A
#
# COMPACT_ATOMS: atom_id res chain seq x y z
N HIS A 1 -3.64 7.03 27.88
CA HIS A 1 -3.20 7.69 26.67
C HIS A 1 -2.13 6.89 25.91
N LEU A 2 -1.12 6.44 26.64
CA LEU A 2 -0.12 5.58 26.03
C LEU A 2 -0.76 4.31 25.50
N ALA A 3 -1.70 3.76 26.24
CA ALA A 3 -2.41 2.57 25.81
C ALA A 3 -3.18 2.86 24.52
N ASN A 4 -3.76 4.04 24.42
CA ASN A 4 -4.48 4.42 23.21
C ASN A 4 -3.53 4.55 22.03
N ALA A 5 -2.35 5.07 22.27
CA ALA A 5 -1.36 5.19 21.19
C ALA A 5 -0.95 3.81 20.68
N GLN A 6 -0.73 2.87 21.60
CA GLN A 6 -0.36 1.51 21.22
C GLN A 6 -1.48 0.84 20.46
N LEU A 7 -2.71 0.98 20.93
CA LEU A 7 -3.87 0.42 20.22
C LEU A 7 -4.00 1.04 18.85
N GLY A 8 -3.75 2.34 18.75
CA GLY A 8 -3.78 3.02 17.47
C GLY A 8 -2.77 2.47 16.49
N GLU A 9 -1.57 2.17 16.96
CA GLU A 9 -0.54 1.61 16.10
C GLU A 9 -0.91 0.22 15.62
N VAL A 10 -1.42 -0.62 16.51
CA VAL A 10 -1.86 -1.96 16.13
C VAL A 10 -3.00 -1.87 15.13
N GLY A 11 -3.96 -0.96 15.38
CA GLY A 11 -5.08 -0.76 14.47
C GLY A 11 -4.62 -0.30 13.09
N ARG A 12 -3.70 0.65 13.07
CA ARG A 12 -3.17 1.14 11.78
C ARG A 12 -2.45 0.04 11.02
N GLY A 13 -1.69 -0.81 11.73
CA GLY A 13 -1.01 -1.92 11.09
C GLY A 13 -1.99 -2.90 10.46
N LYS A 14 -3.06 -3.21 11.19
CA LYS A 14 -4.09 -4.12 10.66
C LYS A 14 -4.82 -3.52 9.47
N VAL A 15 -5.14 -2.24 9.53
CA VAL A 15 -5.82 -1.55 8.43
C VAL A 15 -4.91 -1.53 7.21
N SER A 16 -3.63 -1.23 7.40
CA SER A 16 -2.67 -1.21 6.30
C SER A 16 -2.57 -2.58 5.64
N ALA A 17 -2.46 -3.64 6.45
CA ALA A 17 -2.39 -5.00 5.92
C ALA A 17 -3.66 -5.36 5.17
N SER A 18 -4.82 -4.95 5.68
CA SER A 18 -6.09 -5.22 5.03
C SER A 18 -6.19 -4.53 3.69
N PHE A 19 -5.76 -3.27 3.61
CA PHE A 19 -5.74 -2.55 2.33
C PHE A 19 -4.80 -3.23 1.34
N MET A 20 -3.62 -3.63 1.80
CA MET A 20 -2.67 -4.31 0.92
C MET A 20 -3.25 -5.61 0.38
N TYR A 21 -3.91 -6.37 1.24
CA TYR A 21 -4.53 -7.61 0.81
C TYR A 21 -5.63 -7.34 -0.21
N ALA A 22 -6.48 -6.35 0.05
CA ALA A 22 -7.57 -5.99 -0.87
C ALA A 22 -7.02 -5.58 -2.23
N VAL A 23 -5.96 -4.78 -2.24
CA VAL A 23 -5.33 -4.36 -3.50
C VAL A 23 -4.76 -5.57 -4.23
N ALA A 24 -4.10 -6.46 -3.49
CA ALA A 24 -3.52 -7.67 -4.10
C ALA A 24 -4.60 -8.54 -4.71
N ARG A 25 -5.73 -8.71 -4.01
CA ARG A 25 -6.86 -9.47 -4.54
C ARG A 25 -7.40 -8.82 -5.81
N PHE A 26 -7.57 -7.51 -5.78
CA PHE A 26 -8.09 -6.78 -6.92
C PHE A 26 -7.15 -6.87 -8.13
N ASN A 27 -5.86 -6.70 -7.88
CA ASN A 27 -4.88 -6.79 -8.95
C ASN A 27 -4.83 -8.19 -9.55
N ALA A 28 -4.96 -9.22 -8.72
CA ALA A 28 -5.00 -10.59 -9.19
C ALA A 28 -6.25 -10.82 -10.04
N TRP A 29 -7.38 -10.30 -9.61
CA TRP A 29 -8.64 -10.44 -10.35
C TRP A 29 -8.56 -9.75 -11.71
N ILE A 30 -8.08 -8.52 -11.73
CA ILE A 30 -7.93 -7.77 -13.00
C ILE A 30 -7.01 -8.53 -13.95
N SER A 31 -5.91 -9.06 -13.42
CA SER A 31 -4.98 -9.83 -14.23
C SER A 31 -5.66 -11.06 -14.82
N ALA A 32 -6.42 -11.77 -13.99
CA ALA A 32 -7.11 -12.98 -14.43
C ALA A 32 -8.10 -12.68 -15.56
N CYS A 33 -8.76 -11.52 -15.50
CA CYS A 33 -9.71 -11.13 -16.54
C CYS A 33 -9.07 -10.98 -17.91
N GLY A 34 -7.76 -10.78 -17.95
CA GLY A 34 -7.04 -10.59 -19.20
C GLY A 34 -6.56 -11.88 -19.85
N PHE A 35 -6.81 -13.04 -19.23
CA PHE A 35 -6.33 -14.31 -19.75
C PHE A 35 -7.49 -15.23 -20.07
N ASP A 36 -7.28 -16.10 -21.06
CA ASP A 36 -8.31 -17.03 -21.49
C ASP A 36 -8.26 -18.35 -20.74
N SER A 37 -7.17 -18.62 -20.05
CA SER A 37 -7.02 -19.90 -19.33
C SER A 37 -6.05 -19.74 -18.16
N ALA A 38 -6.16 -20.69 -17.23
CA ALA A 38 -5.25 -20.73 -16.09
C ALA A 38 -3.81 -20.96 -16.53
N ASP A 39 -3.63 -21.77 -17.57
CA ASP A 39 -2.27 -22.05 -18.07
C ASP A 39 -1.64 -20.80 -18.66
N GLU A 40 -2.42 -20.02 -19.38
CA GLU A 40 -1.95 -18.76 -19.95
C GLU A 40 -1.55 -17.80 -18.84
N MET A 41 -2.41 -17.70 -17.83
CA MET A 41 -2.13 -16.82 -16.69
C MET A 41 -0.89 -17.28 -15.93
N ARG A 42 -0.76 -18.60 -15.75
CA ARG A 42 0.40 -19.15 -15.05
C ARG A 42 1.71 -18.80 -15.76
N ALA A 43 1.70 -18.83 -17.08
CA ALA A 43 2.87 -18.48 -17.86
C ALA A 43 3.29 -17.04 -17.67
N SER A 44 2.36 -16.15 -17.34
CA SER A 44 2.64 -14.72 -17.16
C SER A 44 2.68 -14.31 -15.69
N ARG A 45 2.62 -15.26 -14.77
CA ARG A 45 2.51 -14.97 -13.35
C ARG A 45 3.63 -14.07 -12.83
N ASP A 46 4.86 -14.41 -13.13
CA ASP A 46 6.00 -13.67 -12.60
C ASP A 46 6.11 -12.30 -13.22
N GLU A 47 5.78 -12.19 -14.48
CA GLU A 47 5.74 -10.91 -15.17
C GLU A 47 4.72 -9.97 -14.54
N ALA A 48 3.53 -10.49 -14.27
CA ALA A 48 2.47 -9.70 -13.63
C ALA A 48 2.89 -9.29 -12.22
N LEU A 49 3.49 -10.21 -11.48
CA LEU A 49 3.96 -9.94 -10.14
C LEU A 49 5.00 -8.81 -10.15
N ASP A 50 5.98 -8.91 -11.04
CA ASP A 50 7.02 -7.87 -11.14
C ASP A 50 6.42 -6.52 -11.52
N TYR A 51 5.44 -6.52 -12.40
CA TYR A 51 4.79 -5.27 -12.81
C TYR A 51 4.14 -4.58 -11.61
N PHE A 52 3.31 -5.30 -10.87
CA PHE A 52 2.59 -4.69 -9.75
C PHE A 52 3.52 -4.31 -8.61
N VAL A 53 4.52 -5.13 -8.32
CA VAL A 53 5.48 -4.81 -7.27
C VAL A 53 6.24 -3.53 -7.63
N ASN A 54 6.66 -3.41 -8.89
CA ASN A 54 7.38 -2.24 -9.33
C ASN A 54 6.50 -0.98 -9.28
N GLU A 55 5.24 -1.10 -9.69
CA GLU A 55 4.30 0.01 -9.63
C GLU A 55 4.08 0.45 -8.20
N TYR A 56 3.88 -0.50 -7.31
CA TYR A 56 3.68 -0.19 -5.90
C TYR A 56 4.92 0.45 -5.29
N ARG A 57 6.10 -0.06 -5.64
CA ARG A 57 7.36 0.52 -5.15
C ARG A 57 7.46 1.98 -5.51
N GLN A 58 7.12 2.33 -6.75
CA GLN A 58 7.19 3.72 -7.20
C GLN A 58 6.20 4.60 -6.47
N MET A 59 4.96 4.13 -6.34
CA MET A 59 3.93 4.90 -5.63
C MET A 59 4.29 5.11 -4.17
N LEU A 60 4.71 4.04 -3.51
CA LEU A 60 5.08 4.15 -2.11
C LEU A 60 6.31 5.04 -1.93
N GLY A 61 7.30 4.88 -2.81
CA GLY A 61 8.49 5.72 -2.76
C GLY A 61 8.18 7.18 -2.87
N GLN A 62 7.33 7.55 -3.84
CA GLN A 62 6.93 8.93 -4.01
C GLN A 62 6.23 9.48 -2.78
N ASN A 63 5.36 8.68 -2.18
CA ASN A 63 4.64 9.12 -0.99
C ASN A 63 5.54 9.24 0.22
N LEU A 64 6.46 8.31 0.38
CA LEU A 64 7.45 8.40 1.46
C LEU A 64 8.30 9.65 1.31
N ASP A 65 8.74 9.93 0.09
CA ASP A 65 9.56 11.12 -0.16
C ASP A 65 8.80 12.39 0.14
N GLU A 66 7.54 12.42 -0.20
CA GLU A 66 6.70 13.58 0.09
C GLU A 66 6.55 13.80 1.59
N TYR A 67 6.32 12.73 2.34
CA TYR A 67 6.19 12.85 3.79
C TYR A 67 7.51 13.23 4.44
N ILE A 68 8.62 12.73 3.90
CA ILE A 68 9.94 13.12 4.39
C ILE A 68 10.16 14.60 4.18
N ALA A 69 9.86 15.10 2.98
CA ALA A 69 10.09 16.51 2.65
C ALA A 69 9.19 17.44 3.46
N ASN A 70 8.01 16.99 3.83
CA ASN A 70 7.01 17.82 4.50
C ASN A 70 6.64 17.30 5.89
N PHE A 71 7.58 16.62 6.53
CA PHE A 71 7.29 15.92 7.77
C PHE A 71 6.65 16.83 8.83
N GLU A 72 7.23 18.00 9.03
CA GLU A 72 6.72 18.91 10.05
C GLU A 72 5.32 19.39 9.74
N SER A 73 5.05 19.66 8.45
CA SER A 73 3.71 20.09 8.04
C SER A 73 2.65 19.04 8.27
N TYR A 74 2.99 17.79 7.92
CA TYR A 74 2.00 16.71 7.96
C TYR A 74 1.87 16.08 9.33
N LEU A 75 2.98 15.86 9.99
CA LEU A 75 2.98 15.10 11.24
C LEU A 75 3.03 15.99 12.46
N ARG A 76 3.53 17.22 12.29
CA ARG A 76 3.59 18.19 13.36
C ARG A 76 3.13 19.53 12.84
N PRO A 77 1.85 19.60 12.53
CA PRO A 77 1.32 20.86 12.00
C PRO A 77 1.57 21.99 12.98
N PRO A 78 1.53 23.23 12.50
CA PRO A 78 1.68 24.37 13.36
C PRO A 78 0.82 24.18 14.59
N ASP A 79 1.37 24.63 15.70
CA ASP A 79 0.71 24.41 16.96
C ASP A 79 -0.71 24.95 16.92
N GLN A 80 -1.66 24.03 16.92
CA GLN A 80 -3.04 24.44 16.93
C GLN A 80 -3.43 25.09 18.23
N ASN A 81 -2.63 24.91 19.20
CA ASN A 81 -2.86 25.56 20.49
C ASN A 81 -2.41 26.99 20.46
N GLY A 82 -1.78 27.25 19.41
CA GLY A 82 -1.31 28.61 19.19
C GLY A 82 -0.67 28.96 20.25
#